data_c1c4b91fd9fce2188cc32a9d345ee075
#
_entry.id   c1c4b91fd9fce2188cc32a9d345ee075
#
_cell.length_a   1.000
_cell.length_b   1.000
_cell.length_c   1.000
_cell.angle_alpha   90.00
_cell.angle_beta   90.00
_cell.angle_gamma   90.00
#
_symmetry.space_group_name_H-M   'P 1'
#
loop_
_entity.id
_entity.type
_entity.pdbx_description
1 polymer ?
#
loop_
_entity_poly.entity_id
_entity_poly.type
_entity_poly.pdbx_seq_one_letter_code
_entity_poly.pdbx_strand_id
1 'polypeptide(L)'
;MNDLLKFITCGSVDDGKSTLIGHLLYDAKLLYADQKEALLLDSKVGSRGGAIDYSLLLDGLLAEREQGITIDVAYRYFTTDNRSFICADTPGHEEYTRNMACGASFADLAIILVDAKQGVLTQTRRHARICALMGIRYFVFAVNKMDLAGYEERRFDEIAQQIGELENELNLEHVVIIPVSATEGDNVTKHSDEMPWYTGEALLPYLEHVDVTAGAAVEQGFTLPVQRVCRPDHTFRGFQGQIESGSVAVGDTIRVLPSGETAEVKSILVADHDEKSAFTGQPVTIQLNREVDVSRGSVLEKNSGLALADAFQAELLWMDDAELTVGKNFLIQLGTRQIPGILSNIEYKIDINTGEHESADTLQKNEIALVNIAVTEPIVLALFAAHRTQGELILIDRITNSTAAAGVVRTIGTGDEARFTATPAMRSALNWQSPLAVIFSPATDGTNPSAIAEAEYTLVRSGRHTYLYTPQAGEDAAAVTQHLLDAGLIVLVVADNTATVETLAKLPQAKAWNECSNGATDAAAITNSILHATLLDATVTPNNWII
;
A
#
# COMPACT_ATOMS: atom_id res chain seq x y z
N MET A 1 -27.56 -20.66 -6.23
CA MET A 1 -26.91 -19.46 -6.81
C MET A 1 -25.53 -19.92 -7.26
N ASN A 2 -25.15 -19.65 -8.50
CA ASN A 2 -23.76 -19.96 -8.90
C ASN A 2 -22.85 -19.11 -8.04
N ASP A 3 -21.89 -19.74 -7.39
CA ASP A 3 -20.88 -19.08 -6.58
C ASP A 3 -20.05 -18.13 -7.44
N LEU A 4 -19.61 -17.00 -6.90
CA LEU A 4 -18.82 -15.99 -7.60
C LEU A 4 -17.34 -16.16 -7.26
N LEU A 5 -16.50 -16.34 -8.28
CA LEU A 5 -15.04 -16.30 -8.12
C LEU A 5 -14.48 -15.01 -8.71
N LYS A 6 -13.69 -14.30 -7.92
CA LYS A 6 -12.92 -13.14 -8.35
C LYS A 6 -11.47 -13.53 -8.49
N PHE A 7 -10.91 -13.35 -9.66
CA PHE A 7 -9.51 -13.68 -9.87
C PHE A 7 -8.76 -12.59 -10.65
N ILE A 8 -7.47 -12.52 -10.42
CA ILE A 8 -6.54 -11.63 -11.12
C ILE A 8 -5.65 -12.45 -12.05
N THR A 9 -5.31 -11.88 -13.21
CA THR A 9 -4.21 -12.39 -14.04
C THR A 9 -3.03 -11.45 -13.97
N CYS A 10 -1.85 -11.98 -13.67
CA CYS A 10 -0.60 -11.24 -13.58
C CYS A 10 0.56 -12.07 -14.14
N GLY A 11 1.70 -11.43 -14.37
CA GLY A 11 2.87 -11.99 -15.04
C GLY A 11 3.63 -10.89 -15.78
N SER A 12 4.80 -11.19 -16.30
CA SER A 12 5.62 -10.22 -17.02
C SER A 12 4.95 -9.74 -18.33
N VAL A 13 5.50 -8.72 -18.92
CA VAL A 13 5.11 -8.31 -20.28
C VAL A 13 5.38 -9.48 -21.22
N ASP A 14 4.51 -9.71 -22.17
CA ASP A 14 4.56 -10.80 -23.16
C ASP A 14 4.38 -12.23 -22.61
N ASP A 15 4.08 -12.45 -21.34
CA ASP A 15 3.76 -13.78 -20.81
C ASP A 15 2.44 -14.36 -21.36
N GLY A 16 1.63 -13.53 -22.04
CA GLY A 16 0.40 -13.94 -22.72
C GLY A 16 -0.87 -13.84 -21.87
N LYS A 17 -0.93 -12.92 -20.90
CA LYS A 17 -2.10 -12.70 -20.02
C LYS A 17 -3.38 -12.46 -20.81
N SER A 18 -3.39 -11.43 -21.63
CA SER A 18 -4.56 -11.06 -22.45
C SER A 18 -4.92 -12.14 -23.46
N THR A 19 -3.94 -12.87 -23.98
CA THR A 19 -4.17 -14.04 -24.86
C THR A 19 -4.90 -15.14 -24.11
N LEU A 20 -4.45 -15.48 -22.89
CA LEU A 20 -5.05 -16.53 -22.07
C LEU A 20 -6.52 -16.23 -21.73
N ILE A 21 -6.78 -15.00 -21.24
CA ILE A 21 -8.16 -14.58 -20.91
C ILE A 21 -9.02 -14.55 -22.16
N GLY A 22 -8.51 -13.99 -23.24
CA GLY A 22 -9.25 -13.92 -24.51
C GLY A 22 -9.60 -15.30 -25.08
N HIS A 23 -8.67 -16.26 -25.01
CA HIS A 23 -8.91 -17.65 -25.40
C HIS A 23 -9.96 -18.31 -24.49
N LEU A 24 -9.84 -18.14 -23.18
CA LEU A 24 -10.80 -18.65 -22.20
C LEU A 24 -12.22 -18.14 -22.49
N LEU A 25 -12.38 -16.85 -22.78
CA LEU A 25 -13.69 -16.26 -23.12
C LEU A 25 -14.22 -16.76 -24.46
N TYR A 26 -13.34 -16.97 -25.44
CA TYR A 26 -13.72 -17.45 -26.77
C TYR A 26 -14.22 -18.90 -26.72
N ASP A 27 -13.47 -19.80 -26.09
CA ASP A 27 -13.78 -21.23 -26.03
C ASP A 27 -14.98 -21.53 -25.11
N ALA A 28 -15.13 -20.78 -24.03
CA ALA A 28 -16.30 -20.86 -23.17
C ALA A 28 -17.59 -20.35 -23.84
N LYS A 29 -17.52 -19.90 -25.12
CA LYS A 29 -18.64 -19.37 -25.92
C LYS A 29 -19.34 -18.16 -25.29
N LEU A 30 -18.59 -17.35 -24.59
CA LEU A 30 -19.08 -16.21 -23.82
C LEU A 30 -19.08 -14.90 -24.63
N LEU A 31 -18.64 -14.96 -25.89
CA LEU A 31 -18.64 -13.82 -26.81
C LEU A 31 -19.96 -13.71 -27.57
N TYR A 32 -20.45 -12.50 -27.68
CA TYR A 32 -21.56 -12.19 -28.59
C TYR A 32 -21.14 -12.36 -30.06
N ALA A 33 -22.11 -12.65 -30.93
CA ALA A 33 -21.83 -12.94 -32.33
C ALA A 33 -21.10 -11.80 -33.06
N ASP A 34 -21.43 -10.55 -32.75
CA ASP A 34 -20.80 -9.34 -33.28
C ASP A 34 -19.36 -9.19 -32.82
N GLN A 35 -19.07 -9.48 -31.53
CA GLN A 35 -17.72 -9.46 -30.98
C GLN A 35 -16.84 -10.52 -31.64
N LYS A 36 -17.39 -11.72 -31.85
CA LYS A 36 -16.68 -12.81 -32.52
C LYS A 36 -16.37 -12.47 -33.99
N GLU A 37 -17.32 -11.84 -34.70
CA GLU A 37 -17.11 -11.41 -36.08
C GLU A 37 -16.07 -10.30 -36.17
N ALA A 38 -16.13 -9.31 -35.27
CA ALA A 38 -15.14 -8.24 -35.18
C ALA A 38 -13.72 -8.81 -34.90
N LEU A 39 -13.59 -9.73 -33.94
CA LEU A 39 -12.32 -10.40 -33.63
C LEU A 39 -11.72 -11.12 -34.85
N LEU A 40 -12.54 -11.84 -35.59
CA LEU A 40 -12.11 -12.55 -36.79
C LEU A 40 -11.70 -11.61 -37.93
N LEU A 41 -12.33 -10.43 -38.03
CA LEU A 41 -11.96 -9.40 -39.01
C LEU A 41 -10.65 -8.73 -38.63
N ASP A 42 -10.51 -8.30 -37.38
CA ASP A 42 -9.33 -7.61 -36.88
C ASP A 42 -8.10 -8.54 -36.89
N SER A 43 -8.28 -9.84 -36.54
CA SER A 43 -7.21 -10.84 -36.61
C SER A 43 -6.69 -11.09 -38.02
N LYS A 44 -7.52 -10.92 -39.08
CA LYS A 44 -7.09 -11.04 -40.48
C LYS A 44 -6.19 -9.91 -40.94
N VAL A 45 -6.29 -8.75 -40.32
CA VAL A 45 -5.48 -7.55 -40.62
C VAL A 45 -4.18 -7.55 -39.81
N GLY A 46 -4.13 -8.34 -38.73
CA GLY A 46 -2.99 -8.40 -37.81
C GLY A 46 -1.82 -9.26 -38.29
N SER A 47 -0.75 -9.23 -37.50
CA SER A 47 0.57 -9.79 -37.83
C SER A 47 0.69 -11.34 -37.74
N ARG A 48 -0.34 -12.08 -37.30
CA ARG A 48 -0.28 -13.53 -37.06
C ARG A 48 -0.70 -14.42 -38.24
N GLY A 49 -0.61 -13.92 -39.48
CA GLY A 49 -0.85 -14.76 -40.68
C GLY A 49 -2.29 -15.31 -40.81
N GLY A 50 -3.28 -14.67 -40.16
CA GLY A 50 -4.68 -15.06 -40.24
C GLY A 50 -5.15 -15.95 -39.08
N ALA A 51 -4.31 -16.30 -38.12
CA ALA A 51 -4.72 -16.92 -36.85
C ALA A 51 -5.45 -15.90 -35.95
N ILE A 52 -6.36 -16.39 -35.10
CA ILE A 52 -7.12 -15.51 -34.18
C ILE A 52 -6.16 -14.89 -33.17
N ASP A 53 -6.22 -13.58 -33.02
CA ASP A 53 -5.52 -12.83 -31.97
C ASP A 53 -6.48 -12.54 -30.81
N TYR A 54 -6.45 -13.40 -29.81
CA TYR A 54 -7.34 -13.33 -28.65
C TYR A 54 -7.08 -12.10 -27.76
N SER A 55 -5.88 -11.49 -27.82
CA SER A 55 -5.54 -10.30 -27.02
C SER A 55 -6.41 -9.08 -27.38
N LEU A 56 -6.83 -8.97 -28.64
CA LEU A 56 -7.70 -7.90 -29.13
C LEU A 56 -9.05 -7.81 -28.41
N LEU A 57 -9.47 -8.87 -27.72
CA LEU A 57 -10.72 -8.85 -26.93
C LEU A 57 -10.61 -8.01 -25.66
N LEU A 58 -9.39 -7.76 -25.18
CA LEU A 58 -9.15 -7.12 -23.89
C LEU A 58 -8.65 -5.69 -24.01
N ASP A 59 -7.96 -5.36 -25.09
CA ASP A 59 -7.38 -4.04 -25.32
C ASP A 59 -8.46 -2.96 -25.46
N GLY A 60 -8.77 -2.31 -24.34
CA GLY A 60 -9.83 -1.30 -24.25
C GLY A 60 -9.38 0.11 -24.55
N LEU A 61 -8.14 0.45 -24.18
CA LEU A 61 -7.58 1.79 -24.35
C LEU A 61 -6.80 1.91 -25.67
N LEU A 62 -6.89 3.08 -26.31
CA LEU A 62 -6.13 3.35 -27.53
C LEU A 62 -4.60 3.21 -27.28
N ALA A 63 -4.14 3.70 -26.11
CA ALA A 63 -2.73 3.62 -25.71
C ALA A 63 -2.26 2.16 -25.51
N GLU A 64 -3.11 1.27 -25.00
CA GLU A 64 -2.81 -0.15 -24.86
C GLU A 64 -2.63 -0.83 -26.22
N ARG A 65 -3.52 -0.51 -27.19
CA ARG A 65 -3.39 -1.00 -28.57
C ARG A 65 -2.16 -0.50 -29.29
N GLU A 66 -1.77 0.78 -29.08
CA GLU A 66 -0.61 1.37 -29.69
C GLU A 66 0.70 0.82 -29.10
N GLN A 67 0.75 0.57 -27.80
CA GLN A 67 1.94 0.09 -27.10
C GLN A 67 2.03 -1.44 -26.99
N GLY A 68 0.89 -2.14 -27.17
CA GLY A 68 0.80 -3.60 -27.02
C GLY A 68 0.97 -4.07 -25.57
N ILE A 69 0.67 -3.23 -24.58
CA ILE A 69 0.76 -3.54 -23.15
C ILE A 69 -0.51 -3.11 -22.42
N THR A 70 -0.89 -3.87 -21.40
CA THR A 70 -1.94 -3.46 -20.46
C THR A 70 -1.41 -2.35 -19.55
N ILE A 71 -2.16 -1.25 -19.43
CA ILE A 71 -1.80 -0.07 -18.62
C ILE A 71 -2.66 -0.03 -17.35
N ASP A 72 -3.97 -0.19 -17.49
CA ASP A 72 -4.92 -0.14 -16.38
C ASP A 72 -5.57 -1.50 -16.14
N VAL A 73 -6.26 -1.64 -14.99
CA VAL A 73 -6.97 -2.88 -14.65
C VAL A 73 -8.26 -2.98 -15.47
N ALA A 74 -8.38 -4.02 -16.27
CA ALA A 74 -9.59 -4.30 -17.03
C ALA A 74 -10.39 -5.41 -16.36
N TYR A 75 -11.62 -5.10 -15.92
CA TYR A 75 -12.52 -6.10 -15.33
C TYR A 75 -13.40 -6.74 -16.40
N ARG A 76 -13.44 -8.08 -16.42
CA ARG A 76 -14.30 -8.88 -17.31
C ARG A 76 -15.21 -9.76 -16.47
N TYR A 77 -16.47 -9.76 -16.85
CA TYR A 77 -17.54 -10.51 -16.19
C TYR A 77 -18.01 -11.61 -17.13
N PHE A 78 -18.03 -12.83 -16.66
CA PHE A 78 -18.55 -13.94 -17.43
C PHE A 78 -19.11 -15.04 -16.52
N THR A 79 -19.94 -15.91 -17.09
CA THR A 79 -20.61 -16.99 -16.36
C THR A 79 -20.60 -18.23 -17.22
N THR A 80 -20.16 -19.35 -16.65
CA THR A 80 -20.34 -20.69 -17.23
C THR A 80 -21.60 -21.34 -16.64
N ASP A 81 -21.89 -22.57 -17.06
CA ASP A 81 -23.00 -23.31 -16.48
C ASP A 81 -22.80 -23.61 -14.98
N ASN A 82 -21.55 -23.61 -14.51
CA ASN A 82 -21.17 -24.02 -13.17
C ASN A 82 -20.92 -22.82 -12.22
N ARG A 83 -20.31 -21.73 -12.71
CA ARG A 83 -19.85 -20.63 -11.85
C ARG A 83 -19.86 -19.28 -12.56
N SER A 84 -20.01 -18.20 -11.78
CA SER A 84 -19.83 -16.82 -12.24
C SER A 84 -18.43 -16.31 -11.88
N PHE A 85 -17.85 -15.46 -12.75
CA PHE A 85 -16.48 -15.00 -12.63
C PHE A 85 -16.36 -13.49 -12.81
N ILE A 86 -15.44 -12.89 -12.05
CA ILE A 86 -14.92 -11.56 -12.33
C ILE A 86 -13.40 -11.72 -12.48
N CYS A 87 -12.91 -11.45 -13.68
CA CYS A 87 -11.48 -11.47 -13.99
C CYS A 87 -10.96 -10.04 -14.01
N ALA A 88 -9.89 -9.76 -13.27
CA ALA A 88 -9.12 -8.54 -13.36
C ALA A 88 -7.86 -8.80 -14.18
N ASP A 89 -7.81 -8.30 -15.42
CA ASP A 89 -6.58 -8.30 -16.22
C ASP A 89 -5.72 -7.13 -15.79
N THR A 90 -4.44 -7.40 -15.46
CA THR A 90 -3.55 -6.42 -14.85
C THR A 90 -2.26 -6.22 -15.62
N PRO A 91 -1.67 -5.00 -15.53
CA PRO A 91 -0.40 -4.71 -16.16
C PRO A 91 0.72 -5.64 -15.70
N GLY A 92 1.62 -5.98 -16.64
CA GLY A 92 2.83 -6.75 -16.34
C GLY A 92 4.08 -5.89 -16.14
N HIS A 93 4.04 -4.61 -16.55
CA HIS A 93 5.17 -3.70 -16.47
C HIS A 93 5.30 -3.08 -15.06
N GLU A 94 6.53 -2.96 -14.55
CA GLU A 94 6.79 -2.47 -13.19
C GLU A 94 6.28 -1.05 -12.92
N GLU A 95 6.21 -0.20 -13.95
CA GLU A 95 5.68 1.16 -13.85
C GLU A 95 4.21 1.18 -13.38
N TYR A 96 3.46 0.14 -13.72
CA TYR A 96 2.04 0.00 -13.40
C TYR A 96 1.75 -0.93 -12.22
N THR A 97 2.75 -1.20 -11.37
CA THR A 97 2.61 -2.04 -10.16
C THR A 97 1.45 -1.59 -9.26
N ARG A 98 1.19 -0.28 -9.17
CA ARG A 98 0.03 0.29 -8.46
C ARG A 98 -1.30 -0.30 -8.97
N ASN A 99 -1.49 -0.34 -10.28
CA ASN A 99 -2.72 -0.86 -10.89
C ASN A 99 -2.83 -2.37 -10.65
N MET A 100 -1.72 -3.10 -10.75
CA MET A 100 -1.67 -4.52 -10.42
C MET A 100 -2.08 -4.78 -8.96
N ALA A 101 -1.58 -4.02 -8.01
CA ALA A 101 -1.93 -4.14 -6.60
C ALA A 101 -3.42 -3.83 -6.35
N CYS A 102 -4.01 -2.85 -7.06
CA CYS A 102 -5.45 -2.60 -7.02
C CYS A 102 -6.27 -3.81 -7.49
N GLY A 103 -5.85 -4.47 -8.58
CA GLY A 103 -6.49 -5.72 -9.03
C GLY A 103 -6.36 -6.85 -8.01
N ALA A 104 -5.19 -6.99 -7.40
CA ALA A 104 -4.92 -8.01 -6.38
C ALA A 104 -5.77 -7.83 -5.12
N SER A 105 -6.00 -6.59 -4.67
CA SER A 105 -6.81 -6.31 -3.48
C SER A 105 -8.27 -6.74 -3.60
N PHE A 106 -8.77 -6.92 -4.81
CA PHE A 106 -10.13 -7.33 -5.10
C PHE A 106 -10.30 -8.85 -5.23
N ALA A 107 -9.23 -9.58 -5.56
CA ALA A 107 -9.29 -10.97 -6.00
C ALA A 107 -9.22 -11.98 -4.83
N ASP A 108 -9.83 -13.15 -5.06
CA ASP A 108 -9.78 -14.32 -4.18
C ASP A 108 -8.69 -15.32 -4.62
N LEU A 109 -8.33 -15.29 -5.92
CA LEU A 109 -7.38 -16.18 -6.56
C LEU A 109 -6.49 -15.40 -7.53
N ALA A 110 -5.20 -15.76 -7.61
CA ALA A 110 -4.26 -15.21 -8.58
C ALA A 110 -3.85 -16.25 -9.62
N ILE A 111 -3.96 -15.90 -10.90
CA ILE A 111 -3.35 -16.65 -12.00
C ILE A 111 -2.07 -15.92 -12.40
N ILE A 112 -0.93 -16.50 -12.10
CA ILE A 112 0.39 -15.95 -12.42
C ILE A 112 0.95 -16.68 -13.63
N LEU A 113 1.10 -15.96 -14.74
CA LEU A 113 1.68 -16.55 -15.96
C LEU A 113 3.19 -16.57 -15.86
N VAL A 114 3.77 -17.68 -16.34
CA VAL A 114 5.21 -17.89 -16.42
C VAL A 114 5.51 -18.38 -17.83
N ASP A 115 6.33 -17.67 -18.59
CA ASP A 115 6.76 -18.10 -19.92
C ASP A 115 7.66 -19.35 -19.82
N ALA A 116 7.25 -20.43 -20.47
CA ALA A 116 7.98 -21.70 -20.45
C ALA A 116 9.44 -21.59 -20.95
N LYS A 117 9.77 -20.60 -21.79
CA LYS A 117 11.15 -20.36 -22.23
C LYS A 117 11.98 -19.63 -21.18
N GLN A 118 11.38 -18.70 -20.44
CA GLN A 118 12.10 -17.82 -19.51
C GLN A 118 12.15 -18.38 -18.09
N GLY A 119 11.07 -19.04 -17.63
CA GLY A 119 10.92 -19.48 -16.24
C GLY A 119 10.53 -18.35 -15.29
N VAL A 120 10.80 -18.52 -14.01
CA VAL A 120 10.44 -17.55 -12.97
C VAL A 120 11.36 -16.33 -13.02
N LEU A 121 10.78 -15.17 -13.32
CA LEU A 121 11.47 -13.88 -13.41
C LEU A 121 11.26 -13.01 -12.15
N THR A 122 12.02 -11.93 -12.02
CA THR A 122 11.85 -10.92 -10.94
C THR A 122 10.41 -10.40 -10.88
N GLN A 123 9.76 -10.16 -12.02
CA GLN A 123 8.37 -9.72 -12.05
C GLN A 123 7.41 -10.80 -11.55
N THR A 124 7.66 -12.07 -11.85
CA THR A 124 6.87 -13.20 -11.32
C THR A 124 6.93 -13.21 -9.78
N ARG A 125 8.14 -13.07 -9.22
CA ARG A 125 8.36 -12.96 -7.76
C ARG A 125 7.64 -11.75 -7.16
N ARG A 126 7.75 -10.58 -7.80
CA ARG A 126 7.08 -9.34 -7.37
C ARG A 126 5.57 -9.50 -7.34
N HIS A 127 4.99 -10.04 -8.41
CA HIS A 127 3.55 -10.23 -8.50
C HIS A 127 3.03 -11.23 -7.48
N ALA A 128 3.71 -12.36 -7.28
CA ALA A 128 3.35 -13.33 -6.27
C ALA A 128 3.39 -12.72 -4.86
N ARG A 129 4.44 -11.94 -4.54
CA ARG A 129 4.59 -11.25 -3.26
C ARG A 129 3.47 -10.21 -3.03
N ILE A 130 3.13 -9.40 -4.04
CA ILE A 130 2.05 -8.43 -3.94
C ILE A 130 0.69 -9.13 -3.78
N CYS A 131 0.43 -10.20 -4.52
CA CYS A 131 -0.79 -10.98 -4.35
C CYS A 131 -0.91 -11.56 -2.93
N ALA A 132 0.18 -12.10 -2.39
CA ALA A 132 0.23 -12.60 -1.01
C ALA A 132 0.05 -11.46 0.02
N LEU A 133 0.69 -10.30 -0.20
CA LEU A 133 0.52 -9.11 0.64
C LEU A 133 -0.94 -8.65 0.68
N MET A 134 -1.64 -8.66 -0.47
CA MET A 134 -3.06 -8.31 -0.60
C MET A 134 -4.01 -9.41 -0.09
N GLY A 135 -3.49 -10.52 0.46
CA GLY A 135 -4.26 -11.57 1.11
C GLY A 135 -4.85 -12.63 0.19
N ILE A 136 -4.34 -12.75 -1.02
CA ILE A 136 -4.68 -13.88 -1.89
C ILE A 136 -4.01 -15.14 -1.33
N ARG A 137 -4.80 -16.20 -1.20
CA ARG A 137 -4.36 -17.51 -0.65
C ARG A 137 -4.31 -18.60 -1.71
N TYR A 138 -5.00 -18.42 -2.83
CA TYR A 138 -5.11 -19.39 -3.92
C TYR A 138 -4.33 -18.91 -5.13
N PHE A 139 -3.35 -19.70 -5.54
CA PHE A 139 -2.43 -19.36 -6.63
C PHE A 139 -2.46 -20.43 -7.71
N VAL A 140 -2.65 -19.99 -8.94
CA VAL A 140 -2.45 -20.81 -10.14
C VAL A 140 -1.25 -20.25 -10.88
N PHE A 141 -0.16 -21.00 -10.95
CA PHE A 141 0.93 -20.68 -11.86
C PHE A 141 0.67 -21.33 -13.21
N ALA A 142 0.31 -20.53 -14.19
CA ALA A 142 0.09 -21.00 -15.56
C ALA A 142 1.42 -20.93 -16.33
N VAL A 143 2.07 -22.10 -16.52
CA VAL A 143 3.31 -22.21 -17.31
C VAL A 143 2.89 -22.17 -18.78
N ASN A 144 2.95 -20.97 -19.34
CA ASN A 144 2.42 -20.65 -20.66
C ASN A 144 3.46 -20.80 -21.77
N LYS A 145 3.00 -20.88 -23.01
CA LYS A 145 3.80 -21.08 -24.23
C LYS A 145 4.51 -22.44 -24.27
N MET A 146 3.84 -23.47 -23.75
CA MET A 146 4.36 -24.85 -23.82
C MET A 146 4.53 -25.32 -25.26
N ASP A 147 3.72 -24.81 -26.20
CA ASP A 147 3.89 -25.01 -27.64
C ASP A 147 5.28 -24.58 -28.14
N LEU A 148 5.78 -23.45 -27.64
CA LEU A 148 7.11 -22.94 -27.99
C LEU A 148 8.25 -23.65 -27.24
N ALA A 149 7.93 -24.41 -26.19
CA ALA A 149 8.86 -25.29 -25.47
C ALA A 149 8.76 -26.74 -25.89
N GLY A 150 8.04 -27.03 -26.98
CA GLY A 150 7.89 -28.40 -27.54
C GLY A 150 7.07 -29.33 -26.64
N TYR A 151 6.26 -28.80 -25.74
CA TYR A 151 5.43 -29.55 -24.78
C TYR A 151 6.22 -30.49 -23.86
N GLU A 152 7.50 -30.17 -23.63
CA GLU A 152 8.42 -31.03 -22.88
C GLU A 152 8.11 -31.04 -21.38
N GLU A 153 7.81 -32.22 -20.81
CA GLU A 153 7.60 -32.46 -19.39
C GLU A 153 8.79 -31.95 -18.55
N ARG A 154 10.01 -32.27 -18.98
CA ARG A 154 11.23 -31.84 -18.29
C ARG A 154 11.31 -30.32 -18.09
N ARG A 155 10.92 -29.54 -19.11
CA ARG A 155 10.94 -28.07 -19.01
C ARG A 155 9.91 -27.58 -18.03
N PHE A 156 8.74 -28.19 -18.00
CA PHE A 156 7.72 -27.92 -17.00
C PHE A 156 8.22 -28.22 -15.58
N ASP A 157 8.85 -29.38 -15.36
CA ASP A 157 9.38 -29.76 -14.05
C ASP A 157 10.45 -28.81 -13.54
N GLU A 158 11.35 -28.32 -14.41
CA GLU A 158 12.34 -27.31 -14.05
C GLU A 158 11.69 -26.00 -13.56
N ILE A 159 10.59 -25.57 -14.18
CA ILE A 159 9.86 -24.38 -13.78
C ILE A 159 9.03 -24.64 -12.51
N ALA A 160 8.41 -25.80 -12.40
CA ALA A 160 7.66 -26.21 -11.22
C ALA A 160 8.56 -26.23 -9.97
N GLN A 161 9.82 -26.65 -10.11
CA GLN A 161 10.79 -26.55 -9.02
C GLN A 161 11.05 -25.09 -8.61
N GLN A 162 11.25 -24.16 -9.57
CA GLN A 162 11.45 -22.74 -9.29
C GLN A 162 10.23 -22.12 -8.59
N ILE A 163 9.02 -22.54 -8.99
CA ILE A 163 7.78 -22.11 -8.36
C ILE A 163 7.69 -22.67 -6.93
N GLY A 164 8.07 -23.92 -6.70
CA GLY A 164 8.13 -24.51 -5.36
C GLY A 164 9.12 -23.80 -4.42
N GLU A 165 10.24 -23.32 -4.94
CA GLU A 165 11.16 -22.46 -4.17
C GLU A 165 10.49 -21.13 -3.78
N LEU A 166 9.76 -20.50 -4.71
CA LEU A 166 9.02 -19.27 -4.46
C LEU A 166 7.82 -19.49 -3.50
N GLU A 167 7.11 -20.61 -3.62
CA GLU A 167 6.05 -21.02 -2.70
C GLU A 167 6.55 -21.10 -1.26
N ASN A 168 7.71 -21.75 -1.05
CA ASN A 168 8.33 -21.85 0.27
C ASN A 168 8.82 -20.50 0.79
N GLU A 169 9.43 -19.68 -0.06
CA GLU A 169 9.91 -18.32 0.29
C GLU A 169 8.78 -17.41 0.77
N LEU A 170 7.67 -17.42 0.03
CA LEU A 170 6.50 -16.56 0.31
C LEU A 170 5.49 -17.22 1.26
N ASN A 171 5.69 -18.48 1.61
CA ASN A 171 4.76 -19.26 2.41
C ASN A 171 3.34 -19.26 1.83
N LEU A 172 3.24 -19.50 0.50
CA LEU A 172 1.95 -19.53 -0.20
C LEU A 172 1.14 -20.76 0.23
N GLU A 173 -0.19 -20.62 0.34
CA GLU A 173 -1.00 -21.68 0.95
C GLU A 173 -1.53 -22.71 -0.05
N HIS A 174 -2.17 -22.29 -1.12
CA HIS A 174 -2.83 -23.16 -2.08
C HIS A 174 -2.25 -22.91 -3.47
N VAL A 175 -1.25 -23.67 -3.85
CA VAL A 175 -0.54 -23.50 -5.13
C VAL A 175 -0.87 -24.64 -6.07
N VAL A 176 -1.28 -24.32 -7.29
CA VAL A 176 -1.47 -25.26 -8.41
C VAL A 176 -0.68 -24.78 -9.60
N ILE A 177 0.02 -25.68 -10.27
CA ILE A 177 0.84 -25.38 -11.44
C ILE A 177 0.22 -26.09 -12.64
N ILE A 178 -0.13 -25.33 -13.68
CA ILE A 178 -0.81 -25.84 -14.87
C ILE A 178 0.02 -25.49 -16.11
N PRO A 179 0.49 -26.48 -16.90
CA PRO A 179 1.13 -26.21 -18.18
C PRO A 179 0.06 -25.86 -19.22
N VAL A 180 0.19 -24.70 -19.89
CA VAL A 180 -0.79 -24.22 -20.86
C VAL A 180 -0.13 -23.73 -22.15
N SER A 181 -0.90 -23.72 -23.24
CA SER A 181 -0.66 -22.87 -24.40
C SER A 181 -1.86 -21.96 -24.59
N ALA A 182 -1.72 -20.69 -24.21
CA ALA A 182 -2.79 -19.70 -24.36
C ALA A 182 -3.18 -19.46 -25.83
N THR A 183 -2.24 -19.69 -26.76
CA THR A 183 -2.49 -19.53 -28.20
C THR A 183 -3.23 -20.73 -28.79
N GLU A 184 -2.82 -21.94 -28.46
CA GLU A 184 -3.40 -23.18 -29.03
C GLU A 184 -4.60 -23.69 -28.20
N GLY A 185 -4.76 -23.21 -26.94
CA GLY A 185 -5.85 -23.61 -26.04
C GLY A 185 -5.56 -24.84 -25.20
N ASP A 186 -4.33 -25.35 -25.24
CA ASP A 186 -3.94 -26.55 -24.52
C ASP A 186 -4.02 -26.32 -23.00
N ASN A 187 -4.73 -27.20 -22.30
CA ASN A 187 -5.01 -27.14 -20.86
C ASN A 187 -5.68 -25.82 -20.40
N VAL A 188 -6.30 -25.05 -21.29
CA VAL A 188 -7.08 -23.86 -20.94
C VAL A 188 -8.52 -24.24 -20.55
N THR A 189 -9.29 -24.80 -21.48
CA THR A 189 -10.69 -25.22 -21.23
C THR A 189 -10.85 -26.73 -21.15
N LYS A 190 -9.94 -27.48 -21.72
CA LYS A 190 -9.89 -28.95 -21.76
C LYS A 190 -8.46 -29.45 -21.72
N HIS A 191 -8.28 -30.73 -21.36
CA HIS A 191 -6.97 -31.38 -21.42
C HIS A 191 -6.37 -31.33 -22.83
N SER A 192 -5.03 -31.15 -22.85
CA SER A 192 -4.25 -31.17 -24.07
C SER A 192 -3.88 -32.62 -24.46
N ASP A 193 -4.03 -32.91 -25.75
CA ASP A 193 -3.53 -34.16 -26.32
C ASP A 193 -1.97 -34.14 -26.49
N GLU A 194 -1.37 -32.95 -26.56
CA GLU A 194 0.06 -32.73 -26.71
C GLU A 194 0.85 -32.91 -25.40
N MET A 195 0.16 -32.83 -24.25
CA MET A 195 0.73 -32.97 -22.89
C MET A 195 0.10 -34.15 -22.13
N PRO A 196 0.17 -35.41 -22.64
CA PRO A 196 -0.46 -36.56 -21.98
C PRO A 196 0.16 -36.90 -20.62
N TRP A 197 1.35 -36.39 -20.31
CA TRP A 197 2.04 -36.53 -19.03
C TRP A 197 1.39 -35.66 -17.92
N TYR A 198 0.68 -34.61 -18.27
CA TYR A 198 -0.02 -33.79 -17.28
C TYR A 198 -1.38 -34.43 -16.95
N THR A 199 -1.55 -34.79 -15.68
CA THR A 199 -2.77 -35.45 -15.18
C THR A 199 -3.68 -34.57 -14.33
N GLY A 200 -3.27 -33.32 -14.07
CA GLY A 200 -4.05 -32.35 -13.32
C GLY A 200 -5.24 -31.79 -14.12
N GLU A 201 -6.08 -30.98 -13.53
CA GLU A 201 -7.20 -30.32 -14.22
C GLU A 201 -6.71 -29.22 -15.17
N ALA A 202 -7.45 -29.01 -16.27
CA ALA A 202 -7.26 -27.83 -17.10
C ALA A 202 -7.72 -26.56 -16.34
N LEU A 203 -7.29 -25.39 -16.80
CA LEU A 203 -7.47 -24.13 -16.06
C LEU A 203 -8.94 -23.80 -15.77
N LEU A 204 -9.82 -23.80 -16.78
CA LEU A 204 -11.25 -23.47 -16.57
C LEU A 204 -11.97 -24.45 -15.64
N PRO A 205 -11.86 -25.78 -15.82
CA PRO A 205 -12.40 -26.75 -14.86
C PRO A 205 -11.91 -26.52 -13.44
N TYR A 206 -10.63 -26.26 -13.24
CA TYR A 206 -10.09 -25.93 -11.91
C TYR A 206 -10.76 -24.68 -11.32
N LEU A 207 -10.89 -23.59 -12.08
CA LEU A 207 -11.54 -22.36 -11.64
C LEU A 207 -13.04 -22.56 -11.31
N GLU A 208 -13.72 -23.49 -11.99
CA GLU A 208 -15.11 -23.84 -11.70
C GLU A 208 -15.27 -24.59 -10.38
N HIS A 209 -14.29 -25.39 -9.98
CA HIS A 209 -14.40 -26.30 -8.83
C HIS A 209 -13.69 -25.80 -7.57
N VAL A 210 -12.68 -24.92 -7.67
CA VAL A 210 -11.91 -24.45 -6.52
C VAL A 210 -12.80 -23.77 -5.48
N ASP A 211 -12.71 -24.23 -4.23
CA ASP A 211 -13.40 -23.60 -3.10
C ASP A 211 -12.47 -22.61 -2.40
N VAL A 212 -12.61 -21.33 -2.72
CA VAL A 212 -11.81 -20.25 -2.10
C VAL A 212 -12.34 -19.84 -0.72
N THR A 213 -13.47 -20.40 -0.27
CA THR A 213 -14.03 -20.15 1.07
C THR A 213 -13.49 -21.11 2.12
N ALA A 214 -12.84 -22.20 1.68
CA ALA A 214 -12.27 -23.20 2.57
C ALA A 214 -11.20 -22.56 3.48
N GLY A 215 -11.39 -22.65 4.80
CA GLY A 215 -10.51 -22.06 5.81
C GLY A 215 -10.88 -20.64 6.27
N ALA A 216 -11.89 -19.99 5.67
CA ALA A 216 -12.42 -18.71 6.17
C ALA A 216 -13.35 -18.86 7.40
N ALA A 217 -13.67 -20.09 7.78
CA ALA A 217 -14.60 -20.42 8.87
C ALA A 217 -13.95 -20.41 10.26
N VAL A 218 -13.22 -19.35 10.62
CA VAL A 218 -13.15 -18.98 12.04
C VAL A 218 -14.50 -18.32 12.35
N GLU A 219 -15.20 -18.74 13.41
CA GLU A 219 -16.39 -18.05 13.92
C GLU A 219 -15.97 -16.62 14.32
N GLN A 220 -15.94 -15.74 13.33
CA GLN A 220 -15.68 -14.34 13.58
C GLN A 220 -16.95 -13.71 14.12
N GLY A 221 -16.83 -12.90 15.16
CA GLY A 221 -17.93 -12.14 15.68
C GLY A 221 -18.48 -11.16 14.63
N PHE A 222 -19.65 -10.62 14.90
CA PHE A 222 -20.30 -9.67 13.99
C PHE A 222 -19.50 -8.37 13.89
N THR A 223 -19.27 -7.90 12.65
CA THR A 223 -18.71 -6.58 12.35
C THR A 223 -19.45 -5.92 11.20
N LEU A 224 -19.76 -4.63 11.38
CA LEU A 224 -20.34 -3.78 10.35
C LEU A 224 -19.68 -2.40 10.40
N PRO A 225 -18.74 -2.10 9.50
CA PRO A 225 -18.21 -0.75 9.32
C PRO A 225 -19.30 0.19 8.80
N VAL A 226 -19.54 1.27 9.51
CA VAL A 226 -20.59 2.22 9.14
C VAL A 226 -20.11 3.11 7.99
N GLN A 227 -20.75 2.96 6.84
CA GLN A 227 -20.45 3.73 5.65
C GLN A 227 -21.30 5.01 5.56
N ARG A 228 -22.54 4.95 6.07
CA ARG A 228 -23.47 6.07 6.03
C ARG A 228 -24.43 6.03 7.23
N VAL A 229 -24.78 7.20 7.75
CA VAL A 229 -25.90 7.38 8.66
C VAL A 229 -27.08 7.91 7.85
N CYS A 230 -28.20 7.17 7.83
CA CYS A 230 -29.41 7.52 7.14
C CYS A 230 -30.44 8.08 8.12
N ARG A 231 -30.87 9.32 7.92
CA ARG A 231 -31.86 9.99 8.77
C ARG A 231 -32.83 10.79 7.88
N PRO A 232 -33.77 10.12 7.19
CA PRO A 232 -34.73 10.79 6.32
C PRO A 232 -35.67 11.74 7.09
N ASP A 233 -35.98 11.41 8.35
CA ASP A 233 -36.82 12.21 9.23
C ASP A 233 -36.39 12.02 10.71
N HIS A 234 -37.17 12.63 11.65
CA HIS A 234 -36.88 12.59 13.08
C HIS A 234 -37.22 11.25 13.75
N THR A 235 -37.91 10.35 13.08
CA THR A 235 -38.35 9.06 13.63
C THR A 235 -37.42 7.91 13.24
N PHE A 236 -36.60 8.10 12.20
CA PHE A 236 -35.72 7.08 11.66
C PHE A 236 -34.25 7.50 11.74
N ARG A 237 -33.43 6.68 12.33
CA ARG A 237 -31.97 6.76 12.27
C ARG A 237 -31.40 5.38 12.04
N GLY A 238 -30.89 5.14 10.81
CA GLY A 238 -30.33 3.88 10.39
C GLY A 238 -28.83 4.00 10.09
N PHE A 239 -28.07 2.95 10.43
CA PHE A 239 -26.65 2.82 10.18
C PHE A 239 -26.45 1.84 9.04
N GLN A 240 -25.89 2.33 7.94
CA GLN A 240 -25.75 1.61 6.69
C GLN A 240 -24.33 1.14 6.48
N GLY A 241 -24.17 -0.12 6.09
CA GLY A 241 -22.89 -0.75 5.76
C GLY A 241 -23.11 -2.17 5.25
N GLN A 242 -22.03 -2.82 4.88
CA GLN A 242 -22.02 -4.25 4.58
C GLN A 242 -21.52 -5.00 5.81
N ILE A 243 -22.14 -6.14 6.13
CA ILE A 243 -21.64 -7.01 7.19
C ILE A 243 -20.37 -7.70 6.68
N GLU A 244 -19.23 -7.41 7.32
CA GLU A 244 -17.94 -7.96 6.93
C GLU A 244 -17.66 -9.32 7.55
N SER A 245 -18.20 -9.57 8.76
CA SER A 245 -18.07 -10.86 9.41
C SER A 245 -19.26 -11.17 10.33
N GLY A 246 -19.50 -12.46 10.56
CA GLY A 246 -20.49 -12.97 11.48
C GLY A 246 -21.94 -12.72 11.07
N SER A 247 -22.81 -12.66 12.06
CA SER A 247 -24.25 -12.42 11.88
C SER A 247 -24.81 -11.58 13.02
N VAL A 248 -25.92 -10.90 12.75
CA VAL A 248 -26.64 -10.07 13.72
C VAL A 248 -28.14 -10.33 13.62
N ALA A 249 -28.84 -10.33 14.74
CA ALA A 249 -30.29 -10.49 14.82
C ALA A 249 -30.93 -9.30 15.56
N VAL A 250 -32.21 -9.07 15.31
CA VAL A 250 -33.04 -8.12 16.08
C VAL A 250 -33.07 -8.56 17.54
N GLY A 251 -32.78 -7.63 18.47
CA GLY A 251 -32.64 -7.88 19.89
C GLY A 251 -31.20 -8.17 20.35
N ASP A 252 -30.25 -8.35 19.43
CA ASP A 252 -28.85 -8.50 19.80
C ASP A 252 -28.30 -7.22 20.43
N THR A 253 -27.52 -7.38 21.51
CA THR A 253 -26.72 -6.28 22.07
C THR A 253 -25.43 -6.18 21.28
N ILE A 254 -25.20 -5.01 20.70
CA ILE A 254 -23.99 -4.67 19.94
C ILE A 254 -23.23 -3.54 20.63
N ARG A 255 -21.93 -3.48 20.39
CA ARG A 255 -21.04 -2.40 20.83
C ARG A 255 -20.68 -1.53 19.65
N VAL A 256 -20.59 -0.23 19.91
CA VAL A 256 -20.15 0.78 18.94
C VAL A 256 -18.69 1.11 19.21
N LEU A 257 -17.83 0.95 18.23
CA LEU A 257 -16.43 1.39 18.32
C LEU A 257 -16.22 2.67 17.49
N PRO A 258 -15.40 3.65 17.95
CA PRO A 258 -14.52 3.62 19.11
C PRO A 258 -15.19 4.00 20.45
N SER A 259 -16.44 4.47 20.50
CA SER A 259 -17.06 5.04 21.72
C SER A 259 -17.20 4.00 22.85
N GLY A 260 -17.28 2.70 22.52
CA GLY A 260 -17.53 1.63 23.48
C GLY A 260 -18.98 1.54 23.97
N GLU A 261 -19.89 2.41 23.49
CA GLU A 261 -21.30 2.36 23.87
C GLU A 261 -21.97 1.09 23.36
N THR A 262 -22.97 0.61 24.12
CA THR A 262 -23.76 -0.57 23.75
C THR A 262 -25.21 -0.18 23.50
N ALA A 263 -25.85 -0.86 22.55
CA ALA A 263 -27.28 -0.71 22.28
C ALA A 263 -27.83 -2.02 21.68
N GLU A 264 -29.15 -2.19 21.72
CA GLU A 264 -29.81 -3.35 21.11
C GLU A 264 -30.24 -3.02 19.69
N VAL A 265 -30.15 -4.01 18.82
CA VAL A 265 -30.65 -3.92 17.45
C VAL A 265 -32.18 -3.89 17.45
N LYS A 266 -32.76 -2.78 17.02
CA LYS A 266 -34.20 -2.54 16.96
C LYS A 266 -34.81 -3.15 15.70
N SER A 267 -34.17 -2.94 14.56
CA SER A 267 -34.59 -3.49 13.26
C SER A 267 -33.41 -3.62 12.31
N ILE A 268 -33.55 -4.50 11.34
CA ILE A 268 -32.58 -4.73 10.26
C ILE A 268 -33.35 -4.65 8.95
N LEU A 269 -32.86 -3.82 8.02
CA LEU A 269 -33.39 -3.73 6.66
C LEU A 269 -32.32 -4.25 5.69
N VAL A 270 -32.71 -5.20 4.85
CA VAL A 270 -31.92 -5.67 3.69
C VAL A 270 -32.63 -5.16 2.43
N ALA A 271 -31.98 -4.28 1.69
CA ALA A 271 -32.62 -3.45 0.67
C ALA A 271 -33.78 -2.64 1.27
N ASP A 272 -35.05 -2.99 0.97
CA ASP A 272 -36.27 -2.34 1.44
C ASP A 272 -37.14 -3.25 2.31
N HIS A 273 -36.65 -4.42 2.71
CA HIS A 273 -37.39 -5.41 3.48
C HIS A 273 -36.86 -5.52 4.93
N ASP A 274 -37.80 -5.63 5.87
CA ASP A 274 -37.47 -5.93 7.26
C ASP A 274 -37.07 -7.40 7.40
N GLU A 275 -35.88 -7.62 7.98
CA GLU A 275 -35.34 -8.94 8.25
C GLU A 275 -35.13 -9.16 9.76
N LYS A 276 -35.24 -10.41 10.22
CA LYS A 276 -34.98 -10.76 11.62
C LYS A 276 -33.50 -10.92 11.92
N SER A 277 -32.73 -11.29 10.94
CA SER A 277 -31.28 -11.47 11.03
C SER A 277 -30.61 -11.21 9.69
N ALA A 278 -29.33 -10.87 9.73
CA ALA A 278 -28.49 -10.69 8.55
C ALA A 278 -27.10 -11.25 8.82
N PHE A 279 -26.35 -11.55 7.77
CA PHE A 279 -25.07 -12.26 7.83
C PHE A 279 -24.03 -11.66 6.87
N THR A 280 -22.82 -12.13 6.98
CA THR A 280 -21.65 -11.70 6.17
C THR A 280 -21.97 -11.52 4.70
N GLY A 281 -21.51 -10.41 4.10
CA GLY A 281 -21.69 -10.04 2.70
C GLY A 281 -22.98 -9.28 2.41
N GLN A 282 -23.95 -9.22 3.34
CA GLN A 282 -25.20 -8.51 3.12
C GLN A 282 -25.05 -7.00 3.39
N PRO A 283 -25.45 -6.13 2.45
CA PRO A 283 -25.62 -4.71 2.70
C PRO A 283 -26.89 -4.49 3.52
N VAL A 284 -26.78 -3.82 4.66
CA VAL A 284 -27.88 -3.66 5.62
C VAL A 284 -28.03 -2.22 6.11
N THR A 285 -29.23 -1.92 6.62
CA THR A 285 -29.49 -0.75 7.45
C THR A 285 -29.93 -1.22 8.84
N ILE A 286 -29.15 -0.92 9.87
CA ILE A 286 -29.45 -1.30 11.25
C ILE A 286 -29.97 -0.08 12.01
N GLN A 287 -31.12 -0.21 12.68
CA GLN A 287 -31.58 0.75 13.69
C GLN A 287 -31.29 0.21 15.09
N LEU A 288 -30.97 1.11 16.00
CA LEU A 288 -30.73 0.81 17.42
C LEU A 288 -31.91 1.28 18.28
N ASN A 289 -32.10 0.64 19.42
CA ASN A 289 -33.21 0.94 20.34
C ASN A 289 -33.04 2.26 21.10
N ARG A 290 -31.84 2.84 21.11
CA ARG A 290 -31.52 4.13 21.72
C ARG A 290 -30.57 4.96 20.85
N GLU A 291 -30.48 6.24 21.11
CA GLU A 291 -29.48 7.11 20.52
C GLU A 291 -28.09 6.77 21.09
N VAL A 292 -27.13 6.61 20.20
CA VAL A 292 -25.70 6.37 20.48
C VAL A 292 -24.87 7.20 19.52
N ASP A 293 -23.63 7.48 19.90
CA ASP A 293 -22.71 8.21 19.00
C ASP A 293 -22.14 7.26 17.94
N VAL A 294 -22.78 7.28 16.78
CA VAL A 294 -22.38 6.51 15.59
C VAL A 294 -22.31 7.45 14.39
N SER A 295 -21.18 7.45 13.72
CA SER A 295 -20.94 8.20 12.50
C SER A 295 -20.25 7.31 11.44
N ARG A 296 -20.05 7.83 10.23
CA ARG A 296 -19.19 7.17 9.24
C ARG A 296 -17.79 6.99 9.86
N GLY A 297 -17.25 5.77 9.76
CA GLY A 297 -15.97 5.39 10.36
C GLY A 297 -16.11 4.70 11.72
N SER A 298 -17.30 4.69 12.33
CA SER A 298 -17.60 3.82 13.46
C SER A 298 -17.80 2.37 12.99
N VAL A 299 -17.61 1.41 13.88
CA VAL A 299 -17.88 -0.01 13.62
C VAL A 299 -18.90 -0.52 14.65
N LEU A 300 -19.98 -1.12 14.17
CA LEU A 300 -20.89 -1.89 15.01
C LEU A 300 -20.35 -3.32 15.12
N GLU A 301 -20.17 -3.80 16.35
CA GLU A 301 -19.56 -5.10 16.56
C GLU A 301 -20.23 -5.91 17.68
N LYS A 302 -20.04 -7.24 17.61
CA LYS A 302 -20.41 -8.18 18.67
C LYS A 302 -19.38 -9.32 18.69
N ASN A 303 -18.54 -9.36 19.73
CA ASN A 303 -17.50 -10.39 19.91
C ASN A 303 -16.51 -10.50 18.72
N SER A 304 -16.16 -9.39 18.11
CA SER A 304 -15.36 -9.36 16.87
C SER A 304 -13.85 -9.50 17.10
N GLY A 305 -13.37 -9.23 18.32
CA GLY A 305 -11.94 -9.18 18.60
C GLY A 305 -11.22 -7.93 18.04
N LEU A 306 -11.97 -6.94 17.52
CA LEU A 306 -11.39 -5.68 17.04
C LEU A 306 -10.71 -4.90 18.17
N ALA A 307 -9.59 -4.30 17.87
CA ALA A 307 -8.81 -3.48 18.79
C ALA A 307 -8.98 -1.98 18.51
N LEU A 308 -8.68 -1.18 19.53
CA LEU A 308 -8.47 0.26 19.41
C LEU A 308 -7.00 0.53 19.67
N ALA A 309 -6.32 1.14 18.73
CA ALA A 309 -4.92 1.52 18.88
C ALA A 309 -4.61 2.80 18.10
N ASP A 310 -3.61 3.52 18.57
CA ASP A 310 -3.06 4.72 17.96
C ASP A 310 -1.67 4.49 17.36
N ALA A 311 -1.13 3.25 17.52
CA ALA A 311 0.11 2.82 16.89
C ALA A 311 0.01 1.34 16.48
N PHE A 312 0.60 1.02 15.32
CA PHE A 312 0.62 -0.32 14.76
C PHE A 312 1.75 -0.47 13.74
N GLN A 313 2.10 -1.72 13.42
CA GLN A 313 3.00 -2.02 12.32
C GLN A 313 2.20 -2.46 11.11
N ALA A 314 2.59 -1.94 9.95
CA ALA A 314 2.01 -2.32 8.67
C ALA A 314 3.10 -2.72 7.68
N GLU A 315 2.83 -3.73 6.88
CA GLU A 315 3.63 -4.03 5.71
C GLU A 315 3.04 -3.25 4.53
N LEU A 316 3.84 -2.38 3.93
CA LEU A 316 3.43 -1.45 2.89
C LEU A 316 4.09 -1.77 1.56
N LEU A 317 3.34 -1.61 0.47
CA LEU A 317 3.86 -1.40 -0.88
C LEU A 317 3.89 0.12 -1.13
N TRP A 318 5.08 0.68 -1.33
CA TRP A 318 5.24 2.09 -1.67
C TRP A 318 4.96 2.34 -3.15
N MET A 319 4.07 3.27 -3.48
CA MET A 319 3.54 3.48 -4.84
C MET A 319 3.80 4.88 -5.39
N ASP A 320 4.27 5.82 -4.57
CA ASP A 320 4.54 7.20 -4.99
C ASP A 320 5.87 7.26 -5.77
N ASP A 321 5.94 8.20 -6.72
CA ASP A 321 7.19 8.52 -7.42
C ASP A 321 8.20 9.23 -6.51
N ALA A 322 7.70 9.97 -5.52
CA ALA A 322 8.52 10.58 -4.49
C ALA A 322 8.97 9.53 -3.46
N GLU A 323 10.23 9.59 -3.08
CA GLU A 323 10.81 8.74 -2.04
C GLU A 323 10.08 8.94 -0.70
N LEU A 324 9.80 7.84 0.00
CA LEU A 324 9.31 7.92 1.37
C LEU A 324 10.45 8.26 2.32
N THR A 325 10.23 9.26 3.16
CA THR A 325 11.10 9.60 4.29
C THR A 325 10.35 9.44 5.62
N VAL A 326 11.06 8.93 6.62
CA VAL A 326 10.53 8.81 7.98
C VAL A 326 10.08 10.18 8.52
N GLY A 327 8.96 10.22 9.23
CA GLY A 327 8.38 11.45 9.80
C GLY A 327 7.40 12.19 8.88
N LYS A 328 7.23 11.77 7.63
CA LYS A 328 6.25 12.36 6.71
C LYS A 328 4.81 12.07 7.20
N ASN A 329 3.96 13.10 7.10
CA ASN A 329 2.55 13.03 7.48
C ASN A 329 1.68 12.58 6.31
N PHE A 330 0.75 11.65 6.59
CA PHE A 330 -0.24 11.16 5.63
C PHE A 330 -1.65 11.25 6.21
N LEU A 331 -2.66 11.17 5.35
CA LEU A 331 -3.97 10.69 5.76
C LEU A 331 -3.96 9.17 5.61
N ILE A 332 -4.24 8.50 6.71
CA ILE A 332 -4.34 7.04 6.76
C ILE A 332 -5.81 6.70 6.64
N GLN A 333 -6.15 5.96 5.61
CA GLN A 333 -7.50 5.42 5.43
C GLN A 333 -7.50 3.93 5.76
N LEU A 334 -8.29 3.57 6.76
CA LEU A 334 -8.56 2.19 7.16
C LEU A 334 -10.08 2.02 7.21
N GLY A 335 -10.58 1.10 6.39
CA GLY A 335 -12.02 0.96 6.19
C GLY A 335 -12.67 2.27 5.75
N THR A 336 -13.63 2.76 6.52
CA THR A 336 -14.36 4.02 6.24
C THR A 336 -13.80 5.23 7.00
N ARG A 337 -12.77 5.03 7.85
CA ARG A 337 -12.13 6.09 8.64
C ARG A 337 -10.93 6.67 7.91
N GLN A 338 -10.81 7.99 7.90
CA GLN A 338 -9.61 8.71 7.51
C GLN A 338 -9.08 9.49 8.71
N ILE A 339 -7.78 9.37 8.98
CA ILE A 339 -7.15 9.99 10.13
C ILE A 339 -5.73 10.45 9.78
N PRO A 340 -5.28 11.62 10.26
CA PRO A 340 -3.88 11.99 10.14
C PRO A 340 -2.99 11.04 10.93
N GLY A 341 -1.86 10.69 10.33
CA GLY A 341 -0.85 9.86 10.97
C GLY A 341 0.51 10.06 10.35
N ILE A 342 1.52 9.53 11.00
CA ILE A 342 2.90 9.60 10.57
C ILE A 342 3.49 8.20 10.45
N LEU A 343 4.39 8.04 9.51
CA LEU A 343 5.29 6.89 9.45
C LEU A 343 6.50 7.21 10.32
N SER A 344 6.59 6.55 11.49
CA SER A 344 7.58 6.87 12.51
C SER A 344 8.90 6.16 12.33
N ASN A 345 8.90 4.99 11.69
CA ASN A 345 10.10 4.19 11.43
C ASN A 345 9.88 3.19 10.29
N ILE A 346 10.94 2.84 9.57
CA ILE A 346 11.01 1.68 8.68
C ILE A 346 11.80 0.61 9.43
N GLU A 347 11.17 -0.52 9.75
CA GLU A 347 11.84 -1.62 10.45
C GLU A 347 12.82 -2.32 9.51
N TYR A 348 12.36 -2.63 8.30
CA TYR A 348 13.13 -3.18 7.21
C TYR A 348 12.36 -3.07 5.89
N LYS A 349 13.08 -3.08 4.80
CA LYS A 349 12.51 -3.34 3.47
C LYS A 349 12.83 -4.76 3.02
N ILE A 350 12.06 -5.27 2.08
CA ILE A 350 12.19 -6.63 1.56
C ILE A 350 12.83 -6.57 0.16
N ASP A 351 13.98 -7.24 -0.02
CA ASP A 351 14.52 -7.47 -1.36
C ASP A 351 13.59 -8.39 -2.14
N ILE A 352 13.15 -7.94 -3.30
CA ILE A 352 12.17 -8.65 -4.13
C ILE A 352 12.73 -9.95 -4.71
N ASN A 353 14.04 -10.02 -4.94
CA ASN A 353 14.68 -11.16 -5.57
C ASN A 353 15.03 -12.27 -4.57
N THR A 354 15.47 -11.88 -3.37
CA THR A 354 15.96 -12.82 -2.35
C THR A 354 14.96 -13.04 -1.21
N GLY A 355 14.02 -12.12 -1.00
CA GLY A 355 13.13 -12.13 0.16
C GLY A 355 13.81 -11.68 1.46
N GLU A 356 15.08 -11.32 1.42
CA GLU A 356 15.84 -10.91 2.61
C GLU A 356 15.38 -9.54 3.13
N HIS A 357 15.53 -9.35 4.44
CA HIS A 357 15.23 -8.09 5.10
C HIS A 357 16.46 -7.19 5.10
N GLU A 358 16.31 -6.00 4.56
CA GLU A 358 17.36 -4.99 4.49
C GLU A 358 17.00 -3.78 5.35
N SER A 359 17.99 -3.22 6.06
CA SER A 359 17.83 -1.95 6.76
C SER A 359 17.63 -0.82 5.75
N ALA A 360 16.66 0.06 5.99
CA ALA A 360 16.38 1.20 5.14
C ALA A 360 15.84 2.38 5.95
N ASP A 361 16.26 3.59 5.57
CA ASP A 361 15.72 4.85 6.11
C ASP A 361 14.71 5.51 5.17
N THR A 362 14.64 5.02 3.93
CA THR A 362 13.78 5.52 2.84
C THR A 362 13.25 4.37 2.00
N LEU A 363 12.13 4.61 1.27
CA LEU A 363 11.58 3.66 0.30
C LEU A 363 11.43 4.31 -1.06
N GLN A 364 11.86 3.58 -2.08
CA GLN A 364 11.62 3.91 -3.47
C GLN A 364 10.31 3.26 -3.98
N LYS A 365 9.81 3.77 -5.10
CA LYS A 365 8.62 3.22 -5.78
C LYS A 365 8.75 1.70 -5.98
N ASN A 366 7.66 0.98 -5.69
CA ASN A 366 7.53 -0.48 -5.77
C ASN A 366 8.30 -1.28 -4.71
N GLU A 367 8.91 -0.63 -3.73
CA GLU A 367 9.49 -1.33 -2.59
C GLU A 367 8.43 -1.73 -1.56
N ILE A 368 8.66 -2.87 -0.92
CA ILE A 368 7.81 -3.40 0.17
C ILE A 368 8.60 -3.32 1.47
N ALA A 369 7.97 -2.84 2.53
CA ALA A 369 8.62 -2.68 3.83
C ALA A 369 7.66 -2.88 4.99
N LEU A 370 8.19 -3.32 6.13
CA LEU A 370 7.50 -3.25 7.42
C LEU A 370 7.80 -1.89 8.06
N VAL A 371 6.74 -1.18 8.41
CA VAL A 371 6.84 0.18 8.94
C VAL A 371 6.03 0.35 10.22
N ASN A 372 6.44 1.30 11.06
CA ASN A 372 5.67 1.75 12.22
C ASN A 372 4.83 2.98 11.85
N ILE A 373 3.55 2.90 12.16
CA ILE A 373 2.58 3.97 11.92
C ILE A 373 2.01 4.42 13.26
N ALA A 374 1.98 5.73 13.47
CA ALA A 374 1.28 6.35 14.58
C ALA A 374 0.20 7.30 14.06
N VAL A 375 -0.99 7.27 14.65
CA VAL A 375 -2.14 8.09 14.28
C VAL A 375 -2.52 9.04 15.41
N THR A 376 -3.23 10.13 15.08
CA THR A 376 -3.51 11.21 16.01
C THR A 376 -4.53 10.86 17.10
N GLU A 377 -5.33 9.83 16.90
CA GLU A 377 -6.32 9.30 17.86
C GLU A 377 -6.51 7.80 17.62
N PRO A 378 -6.95 7.02 18.62
CA PRO A 378 -7.17 5.59 18.45
C PRO A 378 -8.19 5.27 17.35
N ILE A 379 -7.86 4.33 16.48
CA ILE A 379 -8.74 3.82 15.42
C ILE A 379 -9.09 2.36 15.66
N VAL A 380 -10.21 1.95 15.08
CA VAL A 380 -10.64 0.54 15.08
C VAL A 380 -9.85 -0.21 14.04
N LEU A 381 -9.12 -1.24 14.45
CA LEU A 381 -8.32 -2.06 13.54
C LEU A 381 -8.21 -3.51 14.01
N ALA A 382 -7.77 -4.36 13.10
CA ALA A 382 -7.44 -5.75 13.37
C ALA A 382 -6.17 -6.16 12.62
N LEU A 383 -5.59 -7.30 12.97
CA LEU A 383 -4.60 -7.94 12.12
C LEU A 383 -5.27 -8.31 10.79
N PHE A 384 -4.61 -8.05 9.68
CA PHE A 384 -5.15 -8.33 8.36
C PHE A 384 -5.53 -9.81 8.16
N ALA A 385 -4.76 -10.72 8.73
CA ALA A 385 -5.05 -12.15 8.69
C ALA A 385 -6.38 -12.53 9.39
N ALA A 386 -6.82 -11.72 10.36
CA ALA A 386 -8.08 -11.96 11.09
C ALA A 386 -9.27 -11.24 10.43
N HIS A 387 -9.12 -9.99 10.05
CA HIS A 387 -10.16 -9.18 9.43
C HIS A 387 -9.59 -8.33 8.30
N ARG A 388 -9.83 -8.74 7.05
CA ARG A 388 -9.28 -8.07 5.87
C ARG A 388 -9.62 -6.57 5.85
N THR A 389 -10.90 -6.21 5.87
CA THR A 389 -11.37 -4.81 5.76
C THR A 389 -10.91 -3.91 6.91
N GLN A 390 -10.72 -4.47 8.11
CA GLN A 390 -10.24 -3.72 9.28
C GLN A 390 -8.73 -3.84 9.49
N GLY A 391 -8.05 -4.55 8.60
CA GLY A 391 -6.60 -4.75 8.61
C GLY A 391 -5.89 -4.22 7.36
N GLU A 392 -6.62 -3.76 6.34
CA GLU A 392 -6.07 -3.14 5.14
C GLU A 392 -6.11 -1.61 5.24
N LEU A 393 -5.11 -0.94 4.66
CA LEU A 393 -5.03 0.50 4.71
C LEU A 393 -4.36 1.09 3.46
N ILE A 394 -4.62 2.37 3.23
CA ILE A 394 -3.86 3.17 2.28
C ILE A 394 -3.30 4.43 2.96
N LEU A 395 -2.14 4.86 2.50
CA LEU A 395 -1.57 6.16 2.84
C LEU A 395 -1.88 7.13 1.71
N ILE A 396 -2.47 8.26 2.06
CA ILE A 396 -2.83 9.32 1.12
C ILE A 396 -1.94 10.51 1.40
N ASP A 397 -1.21 10.97 0.40
CA ASP A 397 -0.42 12.19 0.50
C ASP A 397 -1.35 13.40 0.71
N ARG A 398 -1.07 14.20 1.73
CA ARG A 398 -1.96 15.31 2.14
C ARG A 398 -1.93 16.50 1.20
N ILE A 399 -0.94 16.58 0.32
CA ILE A 399 -0.76 17.68 -0.62
C ILE A 399 -1.37 17.33 -1.98
N THR A 400 -0.96 16.21 -2.53
CA THR A 400 -1.39 15.76 -3.88
C THR A 400 -2.74 15.04 -3.84
N ASN A 401 -3.17 14.55 -2.67
CA ASN A 401 -4.30 13.64 -2.48
C ASN A 401 -4.16 12.32 -3.27
N SER A 402 -2.95 11.98 -3.70
CA SER A 402 -2.66 10.71 -4.34
C SER A 402 -2.49 9.59 -3.30
N THR A 403 -2.82 8.36 -3.68
CA THR A 403 -2.47 7.18 -2.87
C THR A 403 -0.97 6.95 -2.97
N ALA A 404 -0.26 7.13 -1.86
CA ALA A 404 1.18 6.97 -1.78
C ALA A 404 1.61 5.53 -1.49
N ALA A 405 0.81 4.78 -0.71
CA ALA A 405 1.06 3.38 -0.40
C ALA A 405 -0.25 2.63 -0.15
N ALA A 406 -0.22 1.33 -0.34
CA ALA A 406 -1.20 0.39 0.17
C ALA A 406 -0.50 -0.62 1.09
N GLY A 407 -1.21 -1.12 2.09
CA GLY A 407 -0.62 -2.08 3.02
C GLY A 407 -1.59 -2.74 3.96
N VAL A 408 -1.04 -3.57 4.81
CA VAL A 408 -1.79 -4.43 5.73
C VAL A 408 -1.21 -4.39 7.14
N VAL A 409 -2.08 -4.42 8.14
CA VAL A 409 -1.71 -4.42 9.56
C VAL A 409 -1.14 -5.78 9.94
N ARG A 410 0.11 -5.80 10.40
CA ARG A 410 0.82 -7.00 10.86
C ARG A 410 0.86 -7.13 12.37
N THR A 411 0.99 -6.02 13.08
CA THR A 411 1.06 -6.01 14.54
C THR A 411 0.31 -4.79 15.09
N ILE A 412 -0.47 -5.00 16.13
CA ILE A 412 -1.15 -3.93 16.85
C ILE A 412 -0.32 -3.61 18.08
N GLY A 413 0.22 -2.38 18.15
CA GLY A 413 0.99 -1.94 19.30
C GLY A 413 0.10 -1.57 20.46
N THR A 414 0.38 -2.11 21.63
CA THR A 414 0.04 -1.49 22.91
C THR A 414 1.22 -0.58 23.23
N GLY A 415 0.99 0.74 23.28
CA GLY A 415 2.02 1.75 23.38
C GLY A 415 3.20 1.42 24.29
N ASP A 416 4.28 0.94 23.73
CA ASP A 416 5.57 1.01 24.36
C ASP A 416 6.02 2.47 24.33
N GLU A 417 6.33 3.07 25.47
CA GLU A 417 6.73 4.50 25.59
C GLU A 417 7.87 4.88 24.63
N ALA A 418 8.72 3.93 24.24
CA ALA A 418 9.79 4.12 23.26
C ALA A 418 9.28 4.41 21.83
N ARG A 419 8.06 3.99 21.48
CA ARG A 419 7.48 4.18 20.13
C ARG A 419 6.93 5.58 19.88
N PHE A 420 6.68 6.35 20.93
CA PHE A 420 6.19 7.72 20.86
C PHE A 420 7.27 8.78 21.09
N THR A 421 8.53 8.39 21.08
CA THR A 421 9.62 9.35 21.21
C THR A 421 9.83 10.05 19.88
N ALA A 422 9.58 11.37 19.85
CA ALA A 422 9.87 12.19 18.69
C ALA A 422 11.37 12.16 18.39
N THR A 423 11.76 11.67 17.23
CA THR A 423 13.16 11.64 16.82
C THR A 423 13.65 13.01 16.36
N PRO A 424 14.98 13.28 16.36
CA PRO A 424 15.53 14.51 15.76
C PRO A 424 15.09 14.70 14.30
N ALA A 425 15.05 13.62 13.51
CA ALA A 425 14.58 13.66 12.12
C ALA A 425 13.11 14.10 11.99
N MET A 426 12.23 13.61 12.86
CA MET A 426 10.83 14.05 12.88
C MET A 426 10.69 15.53 13.21
N ARG A 427 11.47 16.04 14.20
CA ARG A 427 11.48 17.45 14.57
C ARG A 427 12.02 18.33 13.44
N SER A 428 13.07 17.88 12.78
CA SER A 428 13.66 18.53 11.62
C SER A 428 12.65 18.64 10.47
N ALA A 429 11.94 17.56 10.15
CA ALA A 429 10.90 17.54 9.12
C ALA A 429 9.74 18.48 9.47
N LEU A 430 9.28 18.50 10.72
CA LEU A 430 8.23 19.41 11.18
C LEU A 430 8.66 20.88 11.10
N ASN A 431 9.91 21.18 11.39
CA ASN A 431 10.46 22.54 11.34
C ASN A 431 10.85 22.97 9.92
N TRP A 432 10.76 22.08 8.93
CA TRP A 432 11.07 22.34 7.52
C TRP A 432 12.49 22.88 7.29
N GLN A 433 13.43 22.40 8.07
CA GLN A 433 14.81 22.82 8.01
C GLN A 433 15.76 21.71 8.48
N SER A 434 16.95 21.67 7.90
CA SER A 434 18.03 20.84 8.41
C SER A 434 18.64 21.49 9.64
N PRO A 435 18.77 20.78 10.79
CA PRO A 435 19.45 21.33 11.97
C PRO A 435 20.89 21.66 11.62
N LEU A 436 21.34 22.84 12.05
CA LEU A 436 22.71 23.29 11.81
C LEU A 436 23.17 24.16 12.99
N ALA A 437 24.35 23.90 13.52
CA ALA A 437 25.02 24.82 14.44
C ALA A 437 26.07 25.63 13.66
N VAL A 438 25.96 26.95 13.72
CA VAL A 438 26.95 27.86 13.16
C VAL A 438 27.71 28.51 14.31
N ILE A 439 29.02 28.26 14.39
CA ILE A 439 29.88 28.73 15.49
C ILE A 439 30.55 30.02 15.07
N PHE A 440 30.24 31.08 15.77
CA PHE A 440 30.86 32.39 15.62
C PHE A 440 31.88 32.62 16.73
N SER A 441 33.04 33.14 16.36
CA SER A 441 34.09 33.54 17.26
C SER A 441 34.50 35.01 17.02
N PRO A 442 33.71 35.96 17.49
CA PRO A 442 33.88 37.38 17.19
C PRO A 442 35.30 37.91 17.36
N ALA A 443 36.03 37.36 18.31
CA ALA A 443 37.45 37.72 18.56
C ALA A 443 38.41 37.28 17.44
N THR A 444 38.04 36.25 16.64
CA THR A 444 38.92 35.64 15.64
C THR A 444 38.36 35.73 14.22
N ASP A 445 37.03 35.68 14.03
CA ASP A 445 36.38 35.75 12.71
C ASP A 445 35.94 37.18 12.34
N GLY A 446 36.06 38.13 13.25
CA GLY A 446 35.72 39.53 13.06
C GLY A 446 34.22 39.82 12.94
N THR A 447 33.37 38.86 13.25
CA THR A 447 31.90 39.00 13.16
C THR A 447 31.39 39.90 14.30
N ASN A 448 30.52 40.84 13.97
CA ASN A 448 29.90 41.67 15.01
C ASN A 448 28.75 40.92 15.70
N PRO A 449 28.74 40.80 17.03
CA PRO A 449 27.61 40.18 17.77
C PRO A 449 26.24 40.77 17.41
N SER A 450 26.16 42.06 17.13
CA SER A 450 24.91 42.71 16.67
C SER A 450 24.45 42.20 15.30
N ALA A 451 25.38 41.90 14.39
CA ALA A 451 25.07 41.31 13.07
C ALA A 451 24.55 39.89 13.20
N ILE A 452 25.07 39.09 14.14
CA ILE A 452 24.60 37.74 14.42
C ILE A 452 23.16 37.78 14.97
N ALA A 453 22.88 38.68 15.90
CA ALA A 453 21.53 38.84 16.46
C ALA A 453 20.52 39.37 15.42
N GLU A 454 20.93 40.27 14.52
CA GLU A 454 20.10 40.75 13.40
C GLU A 454 19.84 39.63 12.38
N ALA A 455 20.83 38.77 12.10
CA ALA A 455 20.67 37.61 11.25
C ALA A 455 19.69 36.61 11.85
N GLU A 456 19.80 36.31 13.15
CA GLU A 456 18.82 35.46 13.84
C GLU A 456 17.39 36.03 13.74
N TYR A 457 17.22 37.31 14.04
CA TYR A 457 15.93 37.96 13.92
C TYR A 457 15.34 37.83 12.50
N THR A 458 16.18 37.98 11.47
CA THR A 458 15.76 37.86 10.08
C THR A 458 15.39 36.42 9.71
N LEU A 459 16.14 35.44 10.21
CA LEU A 459 15.83 34.01 10.03
C LEU A 459 14.49 33.65 10.67
N VAL A 460 14.23 34.08 11.91
CA VAL A 460 12.95 33.88 12.60
C VAL A 460 11.79 34.50 11.79
N ARG A 461 11.95 35.71 11.28
CA ARG A 461 10.95 36.37 10.44
C ARG A 461 10.73 35.69 9.09
N SER A 462 11.71 34.95 8.60
CA SER A 462 11.57 34.11 7.39
C SER A 462 11.00 32.72 7.65
N GLY A 463 10.51 32.47 8.87
CA GLY A 463 9.89 31.20 9.26
C GLY A 463 10.87 30.11 9.67
N ARG A 464 12.14 30.46 9.98
CA ARG A 464 13.11 29.50 10.49
C ARG A 464 13.04 29.41 12.01
N HIS A 465 13.20 28.19 12.54
CA HIS A 465 13.26 27.93 13.97
C HIS A 465 14.73 28.01 14.43
N THR A 466 15.13 29.13 15.00
CA THR A 466 16.51 29.42 15.38
C THR A 466 16.67 29.62 16.88
N TYR A 467 17.90 29.51 17.36
CA TYR A 467 18.26 29.84 18.72
C TYR A 467 19.67 30.46 18.76
N LEU A 468 19.76 31.70 19.28
CA LEU A 468 21.05 32.35 19.53
C LEU A 468 21.57 31.92 20.91
N TYR A 469 22.69 31.18 20.91
CA TYR A 469 23.24 30.58 22.10
C TYR A 469 24.63 31.16 22.42
N THR A 470 24.78 31.66 23.63
CA THR A 470 26.07 32.10 24.17
C THR A 470 26.41 31.24 25.39
N PRO A 471 27.37 30.31 25.29
CA PRO A 471 27.75 29.41 26.38
C PRO A 471 28.20 30.16 27.63
N GLN A 472 27.75 29.71 28.80
CA GLN A 472 28.15 30.26 30.09
C GLN A 472 29.38 29.53 30.65
N ALA A 473 30.12 30.17 31.56
CA ALA A 473 31.25 29.56 32.19
C ALA A 473 30.87 28.33 33.03
N GLY A 474 31.45 27.17 32.72
CA GLY A 474 31.17 25.91 33.41
C GLY A 474 30.04 25.08 32.78
N GLU A 475 29.41 25.57 31.72
CA GLU A 475 28.37 24.86 30.99
C GLU A 475 29.00 23.89 29.95
N ASP A 476 28.37 22.72 29.75
CA ASP A 476 28.73 21.84 28.65
C ASP A 476 28.06 22.34 27.37
N ALA A 477 28.75 23.24 26.68
CA ALA A 477 28.23 23.87 25.47
C ALA A 477 27.92 22.87 24.36
N ALA A 478 28.66 21.75 24.28
CA ALA A 478 28.42 20.72 23.26
C ALA A 478 27.12 19.95 23.54
N ALA A 479 26.89 19.57 24.79
CA ALA A 479 25.66 18.89 25.17
C ALA A 479 24.43 19.79 24.95
N VAL A 480 24.49 21.06 25.33
CA VAL A 480 23.38 22.02 25.08
C VAL A 480 23.13 22.19 23.58
N THR A 481 24.21 22.41 22.79
CA THR A 481 24.07 22.56 21.33
C THR A 481 23.47 21.31 20.68
N GLN A 482 23.90 20.12 21.11
CA GLN A 482 23.36 18.85 20.61
C GLN A 482 21.86 18.72 20.91
N HIS A 483 21.42 19.05 22.13
CA HIS A 483 19.99 19.02 22.48
C HIS A 483 19.16 20.00 21.63
N LEU A 484 19.70 21.16 21.29
CA LEU A 484 19.02 22.13 20.41
C LEU A 484 18.96 21.63 18.96
N LEU A 485 20.02 20.99 18.48
CA LEU A 485 20.04 20.33 17.17
C LEU A 485 19.04 19.16 17.12
N ASP A 486 18.96 18.36 18.16
CA ASP A 486 18.00 17.25 18.29
C ASP A 486 16.54 17.78 18.35
N ALA A 487 16.35 19.00 18.79
CA ALA A 487 15.07 19.71 18.70
C ALA A 487 14.75 20.23 17.28
N GLY A 488 15.63 20.02 16.30
CA GLY A 488 15.45 20.46 14.92
C GLY A 488 15.73 21.94 14.69
N LEU A 489 16.49 22.58 15.56
CA LEU A 489 16.76 24.03 15.49
C LEU A 489 18.02 24.35 14.68
N ILE A 490 18.07 25.55 14.13
CA ILE A 490 19.29 26.20 13.67
C ILE A 490 19.87 26.97 14.85
N VAL A 491 21.08 26.63 15.25
CA VAL A 491 21.73 27.22 16.45
C VAL A 491 22.85 28.16 16.04
N LEU A 492 22.74 29.42 16.38
CA LEU A 492 23.80 30.41 16.20
C LEU A 492 24.59 30.47 17.52
N VAL A 493 25.76 29.86 17.57
CA VAL A 493 26.56 29.78 18.78
C VAL A 493 27.62 30.89 18.77
N VAL A 494 27.64 31.73 19.79
CA VAL A 494 28.68 32.77 19.96
C VAL A 494 29.65 32.33 21.06
N ALA A 495 30.87 31.97 20.69
CA ALA A 495 31.86 31.42 21.59
C ALA A 495 33.26 32.01 21.32
N ASP A 496 33.80 32.77 22.29
CA ASP A 496 35.14 33.38 22.20
C ASP A 496 36.25 32.51 22.78
N ASN A 497 35.91 31.38 23.42
CA ASN A 497 36.86 30.47 24.03
C ASN A 497 37.25 29.37 23.03
N THR A 498 38.53 29.30 22.67
CA THR A 498 39.06 28.31 21.71
C THR A 498 38.72 26.87 22.09
N ALA A 499 38.79 26.50 23.38
CA ALA A 499 38.47 25.16 23.84
C ALA A 499 36.97 24.81 23.61
N THR A 500 36.08 25.78 23.79
CA THR A 500 34.64 25.61 23.50
C THR A 500 34.42 25.45 21.99
N VAL A 501 35.06 26.27 21.17
CA VAL A 501 34.96 26.18 19.69
C VAL A 501 35.43 24.82 19.18
N GLU A 502 36.59 24.35 19.65
CA GLU A 502 37.14 23.03 19.30
C GLU A 502 36.20 21.87 19.71
N THR A 503 35.51 22.02 20.84
CA THR A 503 34.56 21.01 21.32
C THR A 503 33.28 20.99 20.47
N LEU A 504 32.75 22.15 20.16
CA LEU A 504 31.57 22.32 19.30
C LEU A 504 31.81 21.86 17.86
N ALA A 505 32.99 22.11 17.31
CA ALA A 505 33.37 21.73 15.95
C ALA A 505 33.41 20.20 15.73
N LYS A 506 33.37 19.39 16.80
CA LYS A 506 33.28 17.93 16.72
C LYS A 506 31.86 17.41 16.50
N LEU A 507 30.84 18.25 16.66
CA LEU A 507 29.44 17.87 16.39
C LEU A 507 29.22 17.71 14.89
N PRO A 508 28.54 16.64 14.43
CA PRO A 508 28.37 16.35 12.99
C PRO A 508 27.66 17.46 12.22
N GLN A 509 26.74 18.19 12.87
CA GLN A 509 25.96 19.28 12.26
C GLN A 509 26.52 20.66 12.60
N ALA A 510 27.74 20.77 13.12
CA ALA A 510 28.33 22.06 13.43
C ALA A 510 29.35 22.50 12.36
N LYS A 511 29.31 23.81 12.05
CA LYS A 511 30.28 24.46 11.15
C LYS A 511 30.79 25.75 11.75
N ALA A 512 32.06 26.00 11.63
CA ALA A 512 32.61 27.29 12.00
C ALA A 512 32.22 28.35 10.95
N TRP A 513 31.95 29.58 11.38
CA TRP A 513 31.48 30.64 10.47
C TRP A 513 32.48 30.92 9.32
N ASN A 514 33.79 30.90 9.59
CA ASN A 514 34.84 31.07 8.57
C ASN A 514 34.81 30.00 7.47
N GLU A 515 34.22 28.84 7.73
CA GLU A 515 34.02 27.76 6.73
C GLU A 515 32.75 28.00 5.89
N CYS A 516 31.80 28.77 6.40
CA CYS A 516 30.54 29.07 5.75
C CYS A 516 30.56 30.42 5.02
N SER A 517 31.44 31.32 5.40
CA SER A 517 31.50 32.70 4.90
C SER A 517 32.65 32.91 3.93
N ASN A 518 32.38 33.53 2.81
CA ASN A 518 33.42 34.04 1.90
C ASN A 518 34.09 35.33 2.44
N GLY A 519 34.28 35.44 3.77
CA GLY A 519 34.82 36.61 4.45
C GLY A 519 33.83 37.72 4.75
N ALA A 520 32.53 37.50 4.50
CA ALA A 520 31.49 38.47 4.84
C ALA A 520 31.08 38.36 6.32
N THR A 521 30.86 39.52 6.98
CA THR A 521 30.57 39.61 8.42
C THR A 521 29.29 40.38 8.73
N ASP A 522 28.51 40.72 7.70
CA ASP A 522 27.24 41.43 7.86
C ASP A 522 26.05 40.47 8.04
N ALA A 523 24.97 40.97 8.60
CA ALA A 523 23.77 40.22 8.93
C ALA A 523 23.10 39.57 7.69
N ALA A 524 23.14 40.22 6.54
CA ALA A 524 22.54 39.72 5.32
C ALA A 524 23.30 38.51 4.77
N ALA A 525 24.64 38.57 4.79
CA ALA A 525 25.50 37.46 4.39
C ALA A 525 25.31 36.25 5.31
N ILE A 526 25.27 36.47 6.64
CA ILE A 526 25.01 35.43 7.64
C ILE A 526 23.66 34.74 7.34
N THR A 527 22.60 35.55 7.18
CA THR A 527 21.25 35.04 6.88
C THR A 527 21.22 34.20 5.62
N ASN A 528 21.78 34.71 4.51
CA ASN A 528 21.76 34.01 3.23
C ASN A 528 22.54 32.70 3.26
N SER A 529 23.71 32.67 3.90
CA SER A 529 24.51 31.45 4.03
C SER A 529 23.79 30.38 4.85
N ILE A 530 23.14 30.77 5.94
CA ILE A 530 22.36 29.84 6.77
C ILE A 530 21.13 29.34 6.03
N LEU A 531 20.39 30.21 5.36
CA LEU A 531 19.22 29.82 4.55
C LEU A 531 19.62 28.79 3.48
N HIS A 532 20.71 29.03 2.77
CA HIS A 532 21.19 28.10 1.75
C HIS A 532 21.64 26.76 2.32
N ALA A 533 22.31 26.77 3.48
CA ALA A 533 22.82 25.57 4.11
C ALA A 533 21.74 24.71 4.83
N THR A 534 20.59 25.31 5.12
CA THR A 534 19.49 24.66 5.88
C THR A 534 18.25 24.39 5.03
N LEU A 535 18.31 24.69 3.73
CA LEU A 535 17.29 24.22 2.80
C LEU A 535 17.30 22.69 2.80
N LEU A 536 16.18 22.10 3.14
CA LEU A 536 15.91 20.71 2.76
C LEU A 536 15.89 20.66 1.24
N ASP A 537 16.53 19.68 0.65
CA ASP A 537 16.65 19.52 -0.79
C ASP A 537 15.28 19.71 -1.46
N ALA A 538 15.21 20.30 -2.63
CA ALA A 538 13.96 20.72 -3.29
C ALA A 538 12.98 19.54 -3.57
N THR A 539 13.44 18.30 -3.45
CA THR A 539 12.62 17.08 -3.45
C THR A 539 11.76 16.93 -2.18
N VAL A 540 12.03 17.72 -1.14
CA VAL A 540 11.32 17.75 0.17
C VAL A 540 10.64 19.10 0.41
N THR A 541 10.49 19.95 -0.61
CA THR A 541 9.80 21.23 -0.43
C THR A 541 8.29 21.02 -0.34
N PRO A 542 7.67 21.41 0.76
CA PRO A 542 6.23 21.54 0.86
C PRO A 542 5.78 22.79 0.15
N ASN A 543 5.21 22.63 -1.01
CA ASN A 543 4.33 23.66 -1.52
C ASN A 543 2.96 23.55 -0.81
N ASN A 544 2.58 24.60 -0.13
CA ASN A 544 1.26 24.90 0.42
C ASN A 544 0.88 24.32 1.78
N TRP A 545 1.34 24.97 2.85
CA TRP A 545 0.53 25.11 4.03
C TRP A 545 -0.28 26.43 3.89
N ILE A 546 -1.53 26.32 3.48
CA ILE A 546 -2.55 27.30 3.80
C ILE A 546 -3.28 26.72 5.02
N ILE A 547 -3.27 27.50 6.11
CA ILE A 547 -4.00 27.28 7.36
C ILE A 547 -5.50 27.12 7.06
#